data_07582ad535f91d543b4bff4231be35e0
#
_entry.id   07582ad535f91d543b4bff4231be35e0
#
_cell.length_a   1.000
_cell.length_b   1.000
_cell.length_c   1.000
_cell.angle_alpha   90.00
_cell.angle_beta   90.00
_cell.angle_gamma   90.00
#
_symmetry.space_group_name_H-M   'P 1'
#
loop_
_entity.id
_entity.type
_entity.pdbx_description
1 polymer ?
#
loop_
_entity_poly.entity_id
_entity_poly.type
_entity_poly.pdbx_seq_one_letter_code
_entity_poly.pdbx_strand_id
1 'polypeptide(L)'
;MNKIGISGMTVLDSKGFGRQKGHTELYRGAEYIVDFIPKIKIEVVINDKMLKKAIDTIQKTANTGKIGDGKIFVSNIEEAIRIRTGEKGSNAI
;
A
#
# COMPACT_ATOMS: atom_id res chain seq x y z
N MET A 1 -2.86 -2.45 12.94
CA MET A 1 -4.05 -1.80 12.46
C MET A 1 -5.25 -2.05 13.30
N ASN A 2 -5.37 -3.15 13.95
CA ASN A 2 -6.52 -3.36 14.79
C ASN A 2 -6.60 -2.35 15.90
N LYS A 3 -5.49 -1.83 16.36
CA LYS A 3 -5.53 -0.89 17.45
C LYS A 3 -6.21 0.40 17.11
N ILE A 4 -6.35 0.75 15.86
CA ILE A 4 -6.98 1.99 15.51
C ILE A 4 -8.35 1.77 14.89
N GLY A 5 -8.87 0.58 15.00
CA GLY A 5 -10.25 0.36 14.56
C GLY A 5 -10.42 0.00 13.10
N ILE A 6 -9.35 -0.29 12.39
CA ILE A 6 -9.47 -0.74 11.03
C ILE A 6 -9.71 -2.21 11.05
N SER A 7 -10.84 -2.64 10.55
CA SER A 7 -11.21 -4.03 10.68
C SER A 7 -10.85 -4.90 9.50
N GLY A 8 -10.44 -4.35 8.43
CA GLY A 8 -10.10 -5.17 7.28
C GLY A 8 -9.06 -4.53 6.41
N MET A 9 -8.29 -5.34 5.73
CA MET A 9 -7.32 -4.86 4.77
C MET A 9 -7.11 -5.93 3.74
N THR A 10 -6.65 -5.54 2.58
CA THR A 10 -6.32 -6.46 1.52
C THR A 10 -4.83 -6.40 1.30
N VAL A 11 -4.21 -7.54 1.18
CA VAL A 11 -2.77 -7.62 0.98
C VAL A 11 -2.54 -8.27 -0.36
N LEU A 12 -1.73 -7.62 -1.19
CA LEU A 12 -1.43 -8.16 -2.49
C LEU A 12 0.06 -8.25 -2.65
N ASP A 13 0.53 -9.30 -3.29
CA ASP A 13 1.90 -9.42 -3.66
C ASP A 13 2.06 -8.65 -4.95
N SER A 14 3.13 -7.91 -5.06
CA SER A 14 3.38 -7.20 -6.28
C SER A 14 4.86 -7.18 -6.55
N LYS A 15 5.27 -6.67 -7.68
CA LYS A 15 6.66 -6.57 -8.02
C LYS A 15 6.95 -5.15 -8.37
N GLY A 16 8.02 -4.63 -7.88
CA GLY A 16 8.40 -3.27 -8.15
C GLY A 16 9.68 -3.21 -8.91
N PHE A 17 9.85 -2.14 -9.68
CA PHE A 17 11.05 -1.94 -10.41
C PHE A 17 11.44 -0.53 -10.08
N GLY A 18 12.65 -0.29 -9.74
CA GLY A 18 13.02 1.05 -9.40
C GLY A 18 14.47 1.19 -9.17
N ARG A 19 14.92 2.26 -8.58
CA ARG A 19 16.23 2.48 -8.42
C ARG A 19 16.71 1.81 -7.27
N GLN A 20 16.92 0.62 -7.20
CA GLN A 20 17.44 -0.05 -6.08
C GLN A 20 18.85 -0.16 -6.21
N LYS A 21 19.61 0.19 -5.21
CA LYS A 21 20.97 0.09 -5.29
C LYS A 21 21.38 -1.28 -5.41
N GLY A 22 22.30 -1.59 -6.08
CA GLY A 22 22.78 -2.90 -6.21
C GLY A 22 22.19 -3.63 -7.37
N HIS A 23 21.23 -3.04 -7.98
CA HIS A 23 20.66 -3.76 -9.05
C HIS A 23 20.87 -3.03 -10.28
N THR A 24 21.84 -2.20 -10.27
CA THR A 24 21.96 -1.48 -11.37
C THR A 24 22.86 -1.89 -12.30
N GLU A 25 23.35 -2.89 -12.24
CA GLU A 25 24.26 -3.21 -13.11
C GLU A 25 23.81 -3.14 -14.42
N LEU A 26 24.25 -2.36 -15.08
CA LEU A 26 23.85 -2.30 -16.30
C LEU A 26 24.68 -2.93 -17.14
N TYR A 27 24.43 -3.54 -17.88
CA TYR A 27 25.24 -4.18 -18.71
C TYR A 27 25.06 -3.67 -19.95
N ARG A 28 25.70 -3.69 -20.79
CA ARG A 28 25.59 -3.19 -21.97
C ARG A 28 24.47 -3.50 -22.59
N GLY A 29 23.99 -2.80 -22.88
CA GLY A 29 23.03 -2.85 -23.65
C GLY A 29 22.02 -3.82 -23.55
N ALA A 30 22.11 -4.64 -24.23
CA ALA A 30 21.13 -5.50 -24.30
C ALA A 30 20.99 -6.30 -23.19
N GLU A 31 21.85 -6.27 -22.41
CA GLU A 31 21.72 -7.14 -21.46
C GLU A 31 21.19 -6.67 -20.29
N TYR A 32 20.67 -5.66 -20.16
CA TYR A 32 20.14 -5.23 -19.16
C TYR A 32 19.04 -6.02 -18.65
N ILE A 33 19.02 -6.53 -17.49
CA ILE A 33 18.02 -7.23 -16.95
C ILE A 33 17.26 -6.40 -16.04
N VAL A 34 15.97 -6.43 -16.15
CA VAL A 34 15.17 -5.66 -15.28
C VAL A 34 14.79 -6.56 -14.14
N ASP A 35 15.24 -6.22 -12.96
CA ASP A 35 14.91 -7.01 -11.83
C ASP A 35 13.67 -6.47 -11.20
N PHE A 36 12.69 -7.29 -11.00
CA PHE A 36 11.50 -6.90 -10.31
C PHE A 36 11.64 -7.40 -8.88
N ILE A 37 11.53 -6.51 -7.95
CA ILE A 37 11.70 -6.83 -6.57
C ILE A 37 10.36 -7.08 -5.93
N PRO A 38 10.20 -8.15 -5.20
CA PRO A 38 8.92 -8.42 -4.55
C PRO A 38 8.54 -7.31 -3.61
N LYS A 39 7.29 -6.89 -3.66
CA LYS A 39 6.77 -5.86 -2.82
C LYS A 39 5.41 -6.27 -2.33
N ILE A 40 4.94 -5.66 -1.29
CA ILE A 40 3.62 -5.94 -0.77
C ILE A 40 2.82 -4.67 -0.86
N LYS A 41 1.64 -4.77 -1.44
CA LYS A 41 0.73 -3.66 -1.52
C LYS A 41 -0.39 -3.93 -0.53
N ILE A 42 -0.69 -2.96 0.29
CA ILE A 42 -1.77 -3.08 1.26
C ILE A 42 -2.81 -2.05 0.94
N GLU A 43 -4.06 -2.46 0.87
CA GLU A 43 -5.16 -1.57 0.60
C GLU A 43 -6.11 -1.57 1.78
N VAL A 44 -6.49 -0.38 2.24
CA VAL A 44 -7.38 -0.24 3.35
C VAL A 44 -8.38 0.83 2.99
N VAL A 45 -9.65 0.55 3.16
CA VAL A 45 -10.69 1.55 2.92
C VAL A 45 -11.25 1.95 4.29
N ILE A 46 -11.23 3.23 4.58
CA ILE A 46 -11.61 3.70 5.89
C ILE A 46 -12.44 4.96 5.77
N ASN A 47 -13.08 5.35 6.83
CA ASN A 47 -13.78 6.61 6.84
C ASN A 47 -12.78 7.75 6.91
N ASP A 48 -13.16 8.90 6.40
CA ASP A 48 -12.28 10.06 6.37
C ASP A 48 -11.73 10.43 7.73
N LYS A 49 -12.52 10.30 8.75
CA LYS A 49 -12.06 10.71 10.07
C LYS A 49 -10.96 9.83 10.62
N MET A 50 -10.75 8.69 10.02
CA MET A 50 -9.68 7.80 10.45
C MET A 50 -8.40 8.01 9.68
N LEU A 51 -8.42 8.84 8.66
CA LEU A 51 -7.30 8.96 7.74
C LEU A 51 -6.01 9.36 8.43
N LYS A 52 -6.04 10.40 9.21
CA LYS A 52 -4.81 10.88 9.82
C LYS A 52 -4.23 9.84 10.75
N LYS A 53 -5.08 9.19 11.53
CA LYS A 53 -4.60 8.20 12.46
C LYS A 53 -4.02 7.00 11.73
N ALA A 54 -4.66 6.60 10.64
CA ALA A 54 -4.18 5.47 9.87
C ALA A 54 -2.80 5.78 9.25
N ILE A 55 -2.64 6.95 8.68
CA ILE A 55 -1.37 7.35 8.10
C ILE A 55 -0.28 7.37 9.16
N ASP A 56 -0.57 8.00 10.29
CA ASP A 56 0.44 8.10 11.35
C ASP A 56 0.83 6.72 11.86
N THR A 57 -0.11 5.84 12.01
CA THR A 57 0.18 4.50 12.52
C THR A 57 1.03 3.72 11.53
N ILE A 58 0.66 3.77 10.26
CA ILE A 58 1.40 3.04 9.24
C ILE A 58 2.81 3.60 9.11
N GLN A 59 2.93 4.91 9.10
CA GLN A 59 4.22 5.53 8.95
C GLN A 59 5.16 5.15 10.11
N LYS A 60 4.65 5.19 11.32
CA LYS A 60 5.50 4.84 12.45
C LYS A 60 5.86 3.38 12.47
N THR A 61 4.93 2.52 12.09
CA THR A 61 5.18 1.10 12.14
C THR A 61 6.13 0.65 11.03
N ALA A 62 5.99 1.24 9.86
CA ALA A 62 6.76 0.78 8.72
C ALA A 62 8.07 1.53 8.52
N ASN A 63 8.31 2.56 9.26
CA ASN A 63 9.48 3.38 9.06
C ASN A 63 10.71 2.71 9.64
N THR A 64 11.69 2.40 8.83
CA THR A 64 12.96 1.88 9.31
C THR A 64 14.06 2.91 9.07
N GLY A 65 13.73 3.99 8.38
CA GLY A 65 14.72 5.00 8.05
C GLY A 65 15.60 4.62 6.89
N LYS A 66 15.29 3.52 6.21
CA LYS A 66 16.10 3.09 5.11
C LYS A 66 15.33 3.12 3.83
N ILE A 67 16.04 3.12 2.74
CA ILE A 67 15.43 3.06 1.43
C ILE A 67 14.66 1.76 1.35
N GLY A 68 13.49 1.80 0.83
CA GLY A 68 12.65 0.60 0.71
C GLY A 68 11.48 0.56 1.65
N ASP A 69 11.35 1.55 2.51
CA ASP A 69 10.22 1.58 3.43
C ASP A 69 8.89 1.73 2.70
N GLY A 70 8.89 2.30 1.51
CA GLY A 70 7.66 2.37 0.74
C GLY A 70 6.99 3.72 0.78
N LYS A 71 5.79 3.73 0.27
CA LYS A 71 5.03 4.96 0.17
C LYS A 71 3.58 4.70 0.47
N ILE A 72 2.88 5.73 0.87
CA ILE A 72 1.45 5.67 1.12
C ILE A 72 0.79 6.58 0.11
N PHE A 73 -0.16 6.04 -0.64
CA PHE A 73 -0.95 6.84 -1.55
C PHE A 73 -2.37 6.86 -1.03
N VAL A 74 -3.00 8.03 -1.08
CA VAL A 74 -4.35 8.19 -0.58
C VAL A 74 -5.22 8.67 -1.73
N SER A 75 -6.36 8.04 -1.91
CA SER A 75 -7.30 8.47 -2.92
C SER A 75 -8.71 8.36 -2.38
N ASN A 76 -9.62 9.09 -3.00
CA ASN A 76 -11.00 9.02 -2.59
C ASN A 76 -11.68 7.85 -3.21
N ILE A 77 -12.55 7.24 -2.45
CA ILE A 77 -13.43 6.19 -2.94
C ILE A 77 -14.78 6.86 -3.13
N GLU A 78 -15.28 6.88 -4.33
CA GLU A 78 -16.53 7.55 -4.59
C GLU A 78 -17.73 6.80 -4.10
N GLU A 79 -17.64 5.49 -4.09
CA GLU A 79 -18.78 4.69 -3.69
C GLU A 79 -18.29 3.37 -3.14
N ALA A 80 -18.88 2.91 -2.10
CA ALA A 80 -18.61 1.57 -1.55
C ALA A 80 -19.95 0.89 -1.36
N ILE A 81 -20.08 -0.33 -1.84
CA ILE A 81 -21.31 -1.07 -1.75
C ILE A 81 -20.99 -2.48 -1.31
N ARG A 82 -21.63 -2.94 -0.27
CA ARG A 82 -21.42 -4.30 0.19
C ARG A 82 -22.30 -5.21 -0.66
N ILE A 83 -21.70 -6.11 -1.35
CA ILE A 83 -22.44 -6.95 -2.29
C ILE A 83 -23.52 -7.77 -1.61
N ARG A 84 -23.20 -8.34 -0.46
CA ARG A 84 -24.16 -9.23 0.17
C ARG A 84 -25.40 -8.49 0.69
N THR A 85 -25.26 -7.29 1.17
CA THR A 85 -26.36 -6.60 1.83
C THR A 85 -26.88 -5.40 1.08
N GLY A 86 -26.12 -4.90 0.12
CA GLY A 86 -26.48 -3.67 -0.59
C GLY A 86 -26.23 -2.41 0.23
N GLU A 87 -25.63 -2.53 1.41
CA GLU A 87 -25.31 -1.35 2.19
C GLU A 87 -24.30 -0.49 1.47
N LYS A 88 -24.40 0.80 1.67
CA LYS A 88 -23.54 1.74 0.96
C LYS A 88 -22.81 2.66 1.89
N GLY A 89 -21.77 3.25 1.38
CA GLY A 89 -21.01 4.28 2.11
C GLY A 89 -20.33 3.72 3.33
N SER A 90 -20.38 4.44 4.41
CA SER A 90 -19.69 4.03 5.64
C SER A 90 -20.16 2.68 6.15
N ASN A 91 -21.40 2.34 5.88
CA ASN A 91 -21.91 1.06 6.34
C ASN A 91 -21.37 -0.11 5.52
N ALA A 92 -20.74 0.17 4.41
CA ALA A 92 -20.20 -0.87 3.54
C ALA A 92 -18.75 -1.19 3.81
N ILE A 93 -18.13 -0.45 4.67
CA ILE A 93 -16.70 -0.66 4.93
C ILE A 93 -16.43 -1.09 6.37
#